data_0c1d6572e169c2a42c0c3c697feac0f0
#
_entry.id   0c1d6572e169c2a42c0c3c697feac0f0
#
_cell.length_a   1.000
_cell.length_b   1.000
_cell.length_c   1.000
_cell.angle_alpha   90.00
_cell.angle_beta   90.00
_cell.angle_gamma   90.00
#
_symmetry.space_group_name_H-M   'P 1'
#
loop_
_entity.id
_entity.type
_entity.pdbx_description
1 polymer ?
#
loop_
_entity_poly.entity_id
_entity_poly.type
_entity_poly.pdbx_seq_one_letter_code
_entity_poly.pdbx_strand_id
1 'polypeptide(L)'
;MVEIEHIQDIEKDQPAKSSAKEQKLKDPVDANTETQDTEVSEATEHDKQIENQEDNTPENNILVNGNTNVHDLKPGNRFYGSIKYNNPKGKQQAQQGIFLVLTSEVKGKRGQSREYTITNCTGQEYKVCSGAIKIANITDLKKKKQIEKKALEQFGSKTEIKELLNKLEEEFKKKEEEEKEKEELKKIQFSFSSLEPEDKLKSLIKAGMNNIWMVGPAGCGKSTIARNTAKELDIPYLCISCGIGTSATEFTGYKYPTREATKFAEFYAKKSIILIDEMTALDPSVAQVINAALANGEIETTTGTVLRHPECIIIATSNTFGNGADRQYVANNQLDASTIDRFTGAIIEVNYSVKYESQFDQEVVDYIYLLRNCIKINSLRRIASTRMIQAAEKMKKVGMSDWKDMLIINWSDTEKNIVKQYIQKVEENKTRQSVDSAIEFIRNSFSNSTSTMELKTAA
;
A
#
# COMPACT_ATOMS: atom_id res chain seq x y z
N MET A 1 29.32 -51.59 -38.62
CA MET A 1 29.60 -52.98 -38.27
C MET A 1 29.53 -53.08 -36.75
N VAL A 2 28.66 -54.00 -36.34
CA VAL A 2 28.53 -54.60 -34.98
C VAL A 2 27.77 -53.72 -34.00
N GLU A 3 26.75 -54.14 -33.35
CA GLU A 3 25.68 -55.15 -33.51
C GLU A 3 24.63 -54.80 -32.46
N ILE A 4 23.42 -55.06 -32.84
CA ILE A 4 22.19 -54.91 -32.04
C ILE A 4 22.05 -56.17 -31.18
N GLU A 5 21.74 -56.07 -29.91
CA GLU A 5 21.04 -57.16 -29.24
C GLU A 5 19.88 -56.67 -28.40
N HIS A 6 18.73 -57.20 -28.79
CA HIS A 6 17.47 -57.29 -28.07
C HIS A 6 17.57 -57.98 -26.72
N ILE A 7 16.77 -57.58 -25.77
CA ILE A 7 16.04 -58.52 -24.92
C ILE A 7 14.66 -57.94 -24.60
N GLN A 8 13.68 -58.82 -24.88
CA GLN A 8 12.23 -58.67 -24.75
C GLN A 8 11.73 -58.83 -23.28
N ASP A 9 10.58 -58.21 -23.07
CA ASP A 9 9.38 -58.66 -22.35
C ASP A 9 9.47 -59.53 -21.09
N ILE A 10 8.84 -59.05 -20.04
CA ILE A 10 7.96 -59.88 -19.20
C ILE A 10 6.76 -59.03 -18.73
N GLU A 11 5.60 -59.60 -19.07
CA GLU A 11 4.23 -59.21 -18.78
C GLU A 11 3.83 -59.34 -17.29
N LYS A 12 2.82 -58.51 -16.95
CA LYS A 12 1.61 -58.77 -16.13
C LYS A 12 1.76 -59.44 -14.76
N ASP A 13 1.25 -58.71 -13.75
CA ASP A 13 0.10 -59.21 -12.97
C ASP A 13 -0.52 -58.15 -12.05
N GLN A 14 -1.77 -57.85 -12.26
CA GLN A 14 -2.76 -57.47 -11.24
C GLN A 14 -3.65 -58.70 -10.99
N PRO A 15 -4.51 -58.76 -9.97
CA PRO A 15 -4.85 -57.92 -8.80
C PRO A 15 -5.10 -58.75 -7.50
N ALA A 16 -5.23 -58.07 -6.37
CA ALA A 16 -5.97 -58.65 -5.24
C ALA A 16 -6.65 -57.59 -4.39
N LYS A 17 -7.96 -57.63 -4.39
CA LYS A 17 -8.93 -57.02 -3.45
C LYS A 17 -8.89 -57.81 -2.12
N SER A 18 -8.96 -57.11 -0.98
CA SER A 18 -9.67 -57.53 0.23
C SER A 18 -9.84 -56.32 1.13
N SER A 19 -11.03 -55.80 1.26
CA SER A 19 -12.14 -56.12 2.18
C SER A 19 -11.95 -55.55 3.57
N ALA A 20 -12.74 -54.53 3.79
CA ALA A 20 -13.48 -54.10 4.98
C ALA A 20 -13.15 -54.76 6.34
N LYS A 21 -13.00 -53.92 7.35
CA LYS A 21 -13.69 -54.10 8.63
C LYS A 21 -13.96 -52.79 9.30
N GLU A 22 -15.25 -52.44 9.37
CA GLU A 22 -15.86 -51.56 10.35
C GLU A 22 -15.56 -52.09 11.78
N GLN A 23 -15.30 -51.16 12.67
CA GLN A 23 -15.61 -51.31 14.08
C GLN A 23 -16.18 -50.05 14.63
N LYS A 24 -17.54 -50.03 14.71
CA LYS A 24 -18.31 -49.26 15.68
C LYS A 24 -18.00 -49.73 17.08
N LEU A 25 -17.86 -48.83 18.03
CA LEU A 25 -18.37 -48.96 19.42
C LEU A 25 -18.33 -47.54 20.03
N LYS A 26 -19.50 -46.98 20.17
CA LYS A 26 -20.36 -46.81 21.37
C LYS A 26 -20.00 -45.65 22.23
N ASP A 27 -20.86 -44.63 22.14
CA ASP A 27 -21.24 -43.78 23.28
C ASP A 27 -21.81 -44.66 24.42
N PRO A 28 -21.77 -44.20 25.68
CA PRO A 28 -22.87 -43.42 26.16
C PRO A 28 -22.63 -42.40 27.31
N VAL A 29 -23.51 -41.38 27.32
CA VAL A 29 -24.40 -40.93 28.41
C VAL A 29 -23.88 -39.98 29.49
N ASP A 30 -24.49 -38.78 29.44
CA ASP A 30 -25.05 -37.93 30.48
C ASP A 30 -24.28 -37.62 31.77
N ALA A 31 -24.11 -36.31 31.99
CA ALA A 31 -24.74 -35.67 33.15
C ALA A 31 -24.58 -34.14 33.11
N ASN A 32 -25.73 -33.48 33.07
CA ASN A 32 -26.05 -32.13 33.53
C ASN A 32 -25.09 -31.51 34.56
N THR A 33 -24.77 -30.21 34.41
CA THR A 33 -25.16 -29.19 35.39
C THR A 33 -24.95 -27.78 34.84
N GLU A 34 -26.07 -27.07 34.77
CA GLU A 34 -26.39 -25.67 35.08
C GLU A 34 -25.33 -24.57 34.80
N THR A 35 -25.76 -23.72 33.85
CA THR A 35 -25.85 -22.27 33.88
C THR A 35 -25.17 -21.52 35.03
N GLN A 36 -24.32 -20.61 34.68
CA GLN A 36 -24.33 -19.27 35.25
C GLN A 36 -23.69 -18.27 34.29
N ASP A 37 -24.52 -17.34 33.83
CA ASP A 37 -24.14 -16.07 33.25
C ASP A 37 -23.18 -15.31 34.18
N THR A 38 -22.07 -14.86 33.61
CA THR A 38 -21.36 -13.70 34.16
C THR A 38 -20.82 -12.89 32.99
N GLU A 39 -21.64 -11.92 32.58
CA GLU A 39 -21.15 -10.67 32.04
C GLU A 39 -20.18 -10.06 33.06
N VAL A 40 -18.94 -9.92 32.70
CA VAL A 40 -18.01 -9.03 33.40
C VAL A 40 -17.41 -8.09 32.38
N SER A 41 -17.96 -6.90 32.44
CA SER A 41 -17.44 -5.64 32.01
C SER A 41 -15.94 -5.48 32.32
N GLU A 42 -15.09 -5.49 31.28
CA GLU A 42 -13.78 -4.87 31.34
C GLU A 42 -13.87 -3.41 30.93
N ALA A 43 -14.12 -2.57 31.89
CA ALA A 43 -13.80 -1.16 31.86
C ALA A 43 -13.38 -0.75 33.28
N THR A 44 -12.23 -0.09 33.34
CA THR A 44 -11.66 0.56 34.55
C THR A 44 -10.45 -0.13 35.17
N GLU A 45 -9.30 0.06 34.52
CA GLU A 45 -8.00 0.07 35.25
C GLU A 45 -7.03 1.10 34.62
N HIS A 46 -7.50 2.34 34.43
CA HIS A 46 -6.62 3.46 34.06
C HIS A 46 -6.77 4.72 34.91
N ASP A 47 -7.50 4.65 36.03
CA ASP A 47 -7.76 5.82 36.85
C ASP A 47 -7.18 5.76 38.29
N LYS A 48 -6.09 5.02 38.50
CA LYS A 48 -5.43 5.00 39.82
C LYS A 48 -3.91 5.06 39.75
N GLN A 49 -3.36 6.09 39.12
CA GLN A 49 -1.95 6.47 39.36
C GLN A 49 -1.72 7.97 39.06
N ILE A 50 -2.48 8.85 39.67
CA ILE A 50 -2.12 10.26 39.86
C ILE A 50 -2.46 10.65 41.31
N GLU A 51 -1.66 10.18 42.23
CA GLU A 51 -1.56 10.78 43.54
C GLU A 51 -0.10 10.82 43.97
N ASN A 52 0.30 12.06 44.37
CA ASN A 52 1.49 12.42 45.12
C ASN A 52 2.82 12.56 44.38
N GLN A 53 3.03 13.78 43.87
CA GLN A 53 4.29 14.48 44.12
C GLN A 53 3.99 15.98 44.31
N GLU A 54 4.09 16.43 45.58
CA GLU A 54 4.07 17.81 45.96
C GLU A 54 5.38 18.48 45.48
N ASP A 55 5.25 19.43 44.56
CA ASP A 55 6.30 20.42 44.32
C ASP A 55 5.77 21.80 44.66
N ASN A 56 6.12 22.26 45.88
CA ASN A 56 5.75 23.54 46.45
C ASN A 56 6.67 24.63 45.89
N THR A 57 6.29 25.25 44.78
CA THR A 57 6.82 26.59 44.44
C THR A 57 5.68 27.55 44.10
N PRO A 58 5.65 28.72 44.76
CA PRO A 58 4.52 29.65 44.65
C PRO A 58 4.73 30.65 43.51
N GLU A 59 4.84 30.23 42.31
CA GLU A 59 4.91 31.16 41.18
C GLU A 59 3.97 30.78 40.03
N ASN A 60 3.05 31.72 39.78
CA ASN A 60 2.28 31.84 38.53
C ASN A 60 0.89 31.21 38.41
N ASN A 61 0.04 31.40 39.41
CA ASN A 61 -1.40 31.20 39.22
C ASN A 61 -2.07 32.46 38.67
N ILE A 62 -2.32 32.49 37.38
CA ILE A 62 -3.13 33.55 36.78
C ILE A 62 -4.58 33.10 36.79
N LEU A 63 -5.25 33.40 37.92
CA LEU A 63 -6.73 33.38 37.96
C LEU A 63 -7.21 34.66 37.27
N VAL A 64 -7.91 34.51 36.16
CA VAL A 64 -8.47 35.65 35.42
C VAL A 64 -9.54 36.33 36.30
N ASN A 65 -9.43 37.65 36.47
CA ASN A 65 -10.34 38.43 37.30
C ASN A 65 -11.63 38.78 36.53
N GLY A 66 -12.74 39.03 37.25
CA GLY A 66 -14.05 39.35 36.69
C GLY A 66 -14.11 40.59 35.77
N ASN A 67 -13.07 41.45 35.80
CA ASN A 67 -12.93 42.58 34.91
C ASN A 67 -12.36 42.21 33.53
N THR A 68 -11.91 40.96 33.35
CA THR A 68 -11.36 40.49 32.06
C THR A 68 -12.52 40.22 31.12
N ASN A 69 -12.40 40.74 29.90
CA ASN A 69 -13.36 40.44 28.86
C ASN A 69 -13.28 38.95 28.53
N VAL A 70 -14.41 38.27 28.44
CA VAL A 70 -14.49 36.84 28.11
C VAL A 70 -13.86 36.56 26.75
N HIS A 71 -13.85 37.53 25.80
CA HIS A 71 -13.21 37.39 24.51
C HIS A 71 -11.69 37.36 24.57
N ASP A 72 -11.08 37.75 25.68
CA ASP A 72 -9.63 37.77 25.86
C ASP A 72 -9.09 36.52 26.57
N LEU A 73 -9.97 35.56 26.89
CA LEU A 73 -9.56 34.28 27.46
C LEU A 73 -8.70 33.50 26.48
N LYS A 74 -7.57 33.04 26.96
CA LYS A 74 -6.60 32.22 26.20
C LYS A 74 -6.52 30.83 26.79
N PRO A 75 -6.13 29.82 26.00
CA PRO A 75 -5.78 28.51 26.50
C PRO A 75 -4.82 28.61 27.70
N GLY A 76 -5.03 27.83 28.73
CA GLY A 76 -4.29 27.90 29.98
C GLY A 76 -4.81 28.92 31.00
N ASN A 77 -5.73 29.83 30.65
CA ASN A 77 -6.36 30.70 31.62
C ASN A 77 -7.30 29.93 32.55
N ARG A 78 -7.27 30.27 33.82
CA ARG A 78 -8.18 29.76 34.82
C ARG A 78 -9.09 30.87 35.27
N PHE A 79 -10.36 30.57 35.47
CA PHE A 79 -11.31 31.54 36.02
C PHE A 79 -12.28 30.88 37.01
N TYR A 80 -12.73 31.65 37.99
CA TYR A 80 -13.84 31.27 38.81
C TYR A 80 -15.11 31.98 38.32
N GLY A 81 -16.15 31.22 38.08
CA GLY A 81 -17.36 31.79 37.50
C GLY A 81 -18.46 30.77 37.30
N SER A 82 -19.37 31.10 36.39
CA SER A 82 -20.44 30.19 35.94
C SER A 82 -20.47 30.07 34.46
N ILE A 83 -20.76 28.85 34.00
CA ILE A 83 -20.96 28.53 32.59
C ILE A 83 -22.37 28.02 32.36
N LYS A 84 -22.94 28.32 31.19
CA LYS A 84 -24.19 27.75 30.72
C LYS A 84 -23.88 26.79 29.54
N TYR A 85 -24.32 25.57 29.62
CA TYR A 85 -24.11 24.56 28.63
C TYR A 85 -25.36 23.72 28.38
N ASN A 86 -25.45 23.07 27.26
CA ASN A 86 -26.51 22.13 26.97
C ASN A 86 -26.06 20.72 27.35
N ASN A 87 -26.87 20.02 28.13
CA ASN A 87 -26.61 18.63 28.44
C ASN A 87 -26.86 17.73 27.20
N PRO A 88 -26.45 16.43 27.23
CA PRO A 88 -26.68 15.51 26.11
C PRO A 88 -28.16 15.34 25.71
N LYS A 89 -29.11 15.74 26.58
CA LYS A 89 -30.56 15.74 26.32
C LYS A 89 -31.06 17.08 25.77
N GLY A 90 -30.16 18.02 25.42
CA GLY A 90 -30.48 19.32 24.84
C GLY A 90 -31.02 20.35 25.85
N LYS A 91 -31.08 20.05 27.16
CA LYS A 91 -31.53 21.02 28.15
C LYS A 91 -30.37 21.89 28.63
N GLN A 92 -30.63 23.20 28.68
CA GLN A 92 -29.66 24.18 29.21
C GLN A 92 -29.47 24.00 30.70
N GLN A 93 -28.22 23.89 31.14
CA GLN A 93 -27.79 23.81 32.53
C GLN A 93 -26.77 24.89 32.84
N ALA A 94 -26.62 25.26 34.10
CA ALA A 94 -25.59 26.18 34.57
C ALA A 94 -24.76 25.50 35.63
N GLN A 95 -23.44 25.66 35.56
CA GLN A 95 -22.51 25.17 36.57
C GLN A 95 -21.64 26.32 37.04
N GLN A 96 -21.39 26.35 38.38
CA GLN A 96 -20.50 27.33 38.98
C GLN A 96 -19.29 26.61 39.57
N GLY A 97 -18.11 27.17 39.34
CA GLY A 97 -16.86 26.57 39.82
C GLY A 97 -15.62 27.24 39.26
N ILE A 98 -14.50 26.55 39.43
CA ILE A 98 -13.24 26.94 38.83
C ILE A 98 -13.12 26.16 37.50
N PHE A 99 -12.77 26.85 36.43
CA PHE A 99 -12.65 26.30 35.11
C PHE A 99 -11.29 26.65 34.51
N LEU A 100 -10.75 25.72 33.71
CA LEU A 100 -9.55 25.88 32.88
C LEU A 100 -9.97 25.95 31.42
N VAL A 101 -9.45 26.94 30.70
CA VAL A 101 -9.65 27.07 29.26
C VAL A 101 -8.66 26.17 28.52
N LEU A 102 -9.13 25.19 27.74
CA LEU A 102 -8.32 24.29 26.96
C LEU A 102 -8.09 24.84 25.56
N THR A 103 -9.15 25.27 24.87
CA THR A 103 -9.07 25.84 23.52
C THR A 103 -9.97 27.06 23.36
N SER A 104 -9.65 27.92 22.38
CA SER A 104 -10.49 29.06 22.01
C SER A 104 -10.50 29.22 20.48
N GLU A 105 -11.67 29.11 19.86
CA GLU A 105 -11.87 29.24 18.42
C GLU A 105 -12.79 30.39 18.08
N VAL A 106 -12.48 31.10 16.99
CA VAL A 106 -13.35 32.17 16.46
C VAL A 106 -14.37 31.56 15.52
N LYS A 107 -15.66 31.65 15.85
CA LYS A 107 -16.75 31.18 14.99
C LYS A 107 -17.59 32.34 14.45
N GLY A 108 -17.90 32.25 13.16
CA GLY A 108 -18.81 33.18 12.45
C GLY A 108 -18.13 34.08 11.41
N LYS A 109 -18.86 34.40 10.34
CA LYS A 109 -18.39 35.18 9.18
C LYS A 109 -17.94 36.63 9.49
N ARG A 110 -18.11 37.10 10.74
CA ARG A 110 -17.74 38.47 11.19
C ARG A 110 -16.94 38.50 12.49
N GLY A 111 -16.38 37.34 12.97
CA GLY A 111 -15.55 37.30 14.17
C GLY A 111 -16.28 37.64 15.50
N GLN A 112 -17.59 37.59 15.53
CA GLN A 112 -18.41 38.11 16.64
C GLN A 112 -18.61 37.14 17.79
N SER A 113 -18.30 35.85 17.65
CA SER A 113 -18.39 34.90 18.74
C SER A 113 -17.17 33.99 18.84
N ARG A 114 -16.72 33.70 20.03
CA ARG A 114 -15.71 32.69 20.31
C ARG A 114 -16.34 31.48 21.00
N GLU A 115 -15.96 30.30 20.56
CA GLU A 115 -16.27 29.05 21.24
C GLU A 115 -15.06 28.62 22.07
N TYR A 116 -15.31 28.21 23.28
CA TYR A 116 -14.28 27.75 24.20
C TYR A 116 -14.54 26.31 24.57
N THR A 117 -13.51 25.49 24.58
CA THR A 117 -13.52 24.22 25.29
C THR A 117 -12.89 24.47 26.65
N ILE A 118 -13.65 24.22 27.71
CA ILE A 118 -13.25 24.45 29.11
C ILE A 118 -13.47 23.18 29.91
N THR A 119 -12.62 22.93 30.89
CA THR A 119 -12.77 21.80 31.79
C THR A 119 -12.97 22.25 33.22
N ASN A 120 -13.69 21.45 33.99
CA ASN A 120 -13.80 21.63 35.44
C ASN A 120 -12.77 20.77 36.18
N CYS A 121 -12.74 20.85 37.50
CA CYS A 121 -11.84 20.09 38.37
C CYS A 121 -12.02 18.55 38.33
N THR A 122 -13.09 18.06 37.71
CA THR A 122 -13.34 16.62 37.54
C THR A 122 -12.96 16.12 36.14
N GLY A 123 -12.29 16.96 35.34
CA GLY A 123 -11.90 16.62 33.96
C GLY A 123 -13.05 16.65 32.96
N GLN A 124 -14.26 17.04 33.38
CA GLN A 124 -15.39 17.14 32.46
C GLN A 124 -15.27 18.35 31.54
N GLU A 125 -15.30 18.14 30.26
CA GLU A 125 -15.16 19.17 29.22
C GLU A 125 -16.52 19.75 28.80
N TYR A 126 -16.52 21.05 28.53
CA TYR A 126 -17.69 21.80 28.09
C TYR A 126 -17.31 22.66 26.88
N LYS A 127 -18.08 22.55 25.81
CA LYS A 127 -17.99 23.47 24.69
C LYS A 127 -19.01 24.57 24.87
N VAL A 128 -18.56 25.81 25.03
CA VAL A 128 -19.41 26.94 25.37
C VAL A 128 -19.04 28.18 24.58
N CYS A 129 -20.02 28.97 24.15
CA CYS A 129 -19.77 30.24 23.49
C CYS A 129 -19.43 31.33 24.53
N SER A 130 -18.71 32.38 24.09
CA SER A 130 -18.32 33.52 24.96
C SER A 130 -19.47 34.10 25.78
N GLY A 131 -20.67 34.21 25.21
CA GLY A 131 -21.88 34.71 25.93
C GLY A 131 -22.41 33.78 27.01
N ALA A 132 -21.96 32.54 27.07
CA ALA A 132 -22.37 31.57 28.09
C ALA A 132 -21.44 31.51 29.31
N ILE A 133 -20.34 32.27 29.28
CA ILE A 133 -19.33 32.35 30.34
C ILE A 133 -19.54 33.63 31.15
N LYS A 134 -19.60 33.51 32.47
CA LYS A 134 -19.59 34.64 33.38
C LYS A 134 -18.45 34.48 34.38
N ILE A 135 -17.45 35.35 34.30
CA ILE A 135 -16.34 35.39 35.23
C ILE A 135 -16.77 36.17 36.50
N ALA A 136 -16.55 35.60 37.63
CA ALA A 136 -16.90 36.25 38.93
C ALA A 136 -15.83 37.28 39.29
N ASN A 137 -16.27 38.48 39.68
CA ASN A 137 -15.41 39.50 40.22
C ASN A 137 -15.22 39.25 41.73
N ILE A 138 -13.98 38.89 42.14
CA ILE A 138 -13.64 38.57 43.51
C ILE A 138 -12.88 39.75 44.11
N THR A 139 -13.59 40.59 44.89
CA THR A 139 -13.02 41.75 45.53
C THR A 139 -12.38 41.46 46.90
N ASP A 140 -12.77 40.35 47.53
CA ASP A 140 -12.24 39.92 48.83
C ASP A 140 -10.91 39.13 48.61
N LEU A 141 -9.82 39.71 49.14
CA LEU A 141 -8.46 39.13 49.04
C LEU A 141 -8.32 37.75 49.69
N LYS A 142 -9.04 37.50 50.80
CA LYS A 142 -9.01 36.19 51.49
C LYS A 142 -9.70 35.12 50.65
N LYS A 143 -10.87 35.44 50.07
CA LYS A 143 -11.57 34.56 49.15
C LYS A 143 -10.76 34.33 47.87
N LYS A 144 -10.11 35.36 47.36
CA LYS A 144 -9.24 35.23 46.17
C LYS A 144 -8.12 34.24 46.40
N LYS A 145 -7.35 34.36 47.50
CA LYS A 145 -6.29 33.43 47.87
C LYS A 145 -6.77 32.00 48.09
N GLN A 146 -7.97 31.81 48.69
CA GLN A 146 -8.55 30.48 48.85
C GLN A 146 -8.94 29.85 47.51
N ILE A 147 -9.47 30.61 46.58
CA ILE A 147 -9.86 30.13 45.27
C ILE A 147 -8.60 29.87 44.43
N GLU A 148 -7.57 30.71 44.50
CA GLU A 148 -6.27 30.49 43.86
C GLU A 148 -5.59 29.22 44.37
N LYS A 149 -5.59 28.97 45.69
CA LYS A 149 -5.10 27.74 46.30
C LYS A 149 -5.88 26.51 45.78
N LYS A 150 -7.19 26.57 45.74
CA LYS A 150 -8.03 25.50 45.19
C LYS A 150 -7.81 25.31 43.71
N ALA A 151 -7.58 26.38 42.93
CA ALA A 151 -7.27 26.27 41.53
C ALA A 151 -5.92 25.59 41.28
N LEU A 152 -4.94 25.85 42.15
CA LEU A 152 -3.64 25.19 42.12
C LEU A 152 -3.77 23.69 42.45
N GLU A 153 -4.51 23.36 43.51
CA GLU A 153 -4.77 21.99 43.92
C GLU A 153 -5.55 21.19 42.87
N GLN A 154 -6.41 21.85 42.07
CA GLN A 154 -7.28 21.19 41.09
C GLN A 154 -6.67 21.05 39.66
N PHE A 155 -5.82 21.95 39.28
CA PHE A 155 -5.29 22.01 37.92
C PHE A 155 -3.75 21.97 37.82
N GLY A 156 -3.05 21.78 38.93
CA GLY A 156 -1.60 21.69 38.95
C GLY A 156 -0.86 23.01 38.70
N SER A 157 0.43 22.93 38.47
CA SER A 157 1.29 24.07 38.22
C SER A 157 1.15 24.65 36.78
N LYS A 158 1.68 25.84 36.55
CA LYS A 158 1.67 26.48 35.21
C LYS A 158 2.46 25.65 34.19
N THR A 159 3.49 24.94 34.64
CA THR A 159 4.33 24.08 33.81
C THR A 159 3.58 22.86 33.30
N GLU A 160 2.85 22.19 34.20
CA GLU A 160 2.02 21.02 33.86
C GLU A 160 0.88 21.37 32.89
N ILE A 161 0.26 22.54 33.08
CA ILE A 161 -0.75 23.03 32.15
C ILE A 161 -0.15 23.36 30.80
N LYS A 162 1.07 23.91 30.75
CA LYS A 162 1.76 24.20 29.48
C LYS A 162 2.08 22.92 28.75
N GLU A 163 2.51 21.89 29.45
CA GLU A 163 2.78 20.57 28.84
C GLU A 163 1.49 19.91 28.34
N LEU A 164 0.41 19.99 29.09
CA LEU A 164 -0.91 19.51 28.68
C LEU A 164 -1.40 20.24 27.42
N LEU A 165 -1.26 21.56 27.37
CA LEU A 165 -1.63 22.36 26.21
C LEU A 165 -0.78 22.04 24.99
N ASN A 166 0.51 21.85 25.15
CA ASN A 166 1.40 21.44 24.05
C ASN A 166 1.00 20.06 23.50
N LYS A 167 0.70 19.08 24.38
CA LYS A 167 0.21 17.76 23.94
C LYS A 167 -1.12 17.87 23.19
N LEU A 168 -2.04 18.69 23.68
CA LEU A 168 -3.32 18.91 22.98
C LEU A 168 -3.12 19.61 21.63
N GLU A 169 -2.21 20.59 21.53
CA GLU A 169 -1.90 21.23 20.27
C GLU A 169 -1.27 20.28 19.25
N GLU A 170 -0.40 19.37 19.72
CA GLU A 170 0.18 18.32 18.86
C GLU A 170 -0.88 17.32 18.38
N GLU A 171 -1.80 16.93 19.27
CA GLU A 171 -2.92 16.05 18.88
C GLU A 171 -3.90 16.74 17.92
N PHE A 172 -4.17 18.04 18.12
CA PHE A 172 -4.98 18.81 17.18
C PHE A 172 -4.32 18.94 15.81
N LYS A 173 -3.02 19.22 15.77
CA LYS A 173 -2.25 19.28 14.51
C LYS A 173 -2.29 17.95 13.76
N LYS A 174 -2.08 16.84 14.47
CA LYS A 174 -2.20 15.50 13.89
C LYS A 174 -3.60 15.25 13.31
N LYS A 175 -4.64 15.61 14.04
CA LYS A 175 -6.03 15.45 13.54
C LYS A 175 -6.35 16.36 12.36
N GLU A 176 -5.86 17.60 12.34
CA GLU A 176 -6.00 18.50 11.19
C GLU A 176 -5.24 18.00 9.95
N GLU A 177 -4.04 17.42 10.14
CA GLU A 177 -3.26 16.80 9.07
C GLU A 177 -3.99 15.56 8.53
N GLU A 178 -4.50 14.70 9.39
CA GLU A 178 -5.31 13.54 9.01
C GLU A 178 -6.63 13.94 8.32
N GLU A 179 -7.30 15.01 8.75
CA GLU A 179 -8.51 15.51 8.09
C GLU A 179 -8.20 16.16 6.74
N LYS A 180 -7.10 16.90 6.62
CA LYS A 180 -6.64 17.45 5.34
C LYS A 180 -6.27 16.34 4.36
N GLU A 181 -5.56 15.30 4.81
CA GLU A 181 -5.24 14.13 4.02
C GLU A 181 -6.52 13.39 3.57
N LYS A 182 -7.49 13.23 4.45
CA LYS A 182 -8.81 12.64 4.12
C LYS A 182 -9.63 13.53 3.18
N GLU A 183 -9.56 14.85 3.28
CA GLU A 183 -10.22 15.76 2.35
C GLU A 183 -9.52 15.82 1.00
N GLU A 184 -8.19 15.76 0.94
CA GLU A 184 -7.45 15.64 -0.30
C GLU A 184 -7.74 14.30 -1.00
N LEU A 185 -7.80 13.20 -0.26
CA LEU A 185 -8.22 11.88 -0.77
C LEU A 185 -9.67 11.90 -1.30
N LYS A 186 -10.59 12.66 -0.68
CA LYS A 186 -11.96 12.81 -1.16
C LYS A 186 -12.08 13.71 -2.40
N LYS A 187 -11.18 14.67 -2.60
CA LYS A 187 -11.17 15.56 -3.77
C LYS A 187 -10.60 14.90 -5.03
N ILE A 188 -9.82 13.83 -4.87
CA ILE A 188 -9.21 13.10 -5.97
C ILE A 188 -10.04 11.84 -6.27
N GLN A 189 -11.26 11.99 -6.77
CA GLN A 189 -11.93 10.91 -7.48
C GLN A 189 -11.28 10.78 -8.86
N PHE A 190 -10.21 10.01 -8.96
CA PHE A 190 -9.65 9.62 -10.25
C PHE A 190 -9.93 8.15 -10.51
N SER A 191 -10.15 7.81 -11.78
CA SER A 191 -10.19 6.41 -12.16
C SER A 191 -8.78 5.86 -12.10
N PHE A 192 -8.52 4.86 -11.24
CA PHE A 192 -7.24 4.17 -11.14
C PHE A 192 -6.77 3.65 -12.51
N SER A 193 -7.70 3.26 -13.39
CA SER A 193 -7.41 2.80 -14.75
C SER A 193 -6.75 3.85 -15.63
N SER A 194 -7.03 5.14 -15.42
CA SER A 194 -6.48 6.24 -16.23
C SER A 194 -5.08 6.70 -15.83
N LEU A 195 -4.56 6.22 -14.71
CA LEU A 195 -3.22 6.58 -14.25
C LEU A 195 -2.13 5.84 -15.01
N GLU A 196 -0.96 6.47 -15.15
CA GLU A 196 0.26 5.80 -15.58
C GLU A 196 0.69 4.74 -14.56
N PRO A 197 1.37 3.65 -14.99
CA PRO A 197 1.76 2.58 -14.08
C PRO A 197 2.59 3.01 -12.86
N GLU A 198 3.43 4.04 -13.00
CA GLU A 198 4.21 4.62 -11.89
C GLU A 198 3.30 5.28 -10.85
N ASP A 199 2.30 6.04 -11.32
CA ASP A 199 1.35 6.72 -10.43
C ASP A 199 0.38 5.72 -9.79
N LYS A 200 0.01 4.63 -10.50
CA LYS A 200 -0.72 3.50 -9.93
C LYS A 200 0.05 2.87 -8.77
N LEU A 201 1.35 2.61 -8.99
CA LEU A 201 2.22 2.02 -7.96
C LEU A 201 2.30 2.92 -6.73
N LYS A 202 2.55 4.21 -6.91
CA LYS A 202 2.59 5.20 -5.81
C LYS A 202 1.26 5.29 -5.07
N SER A 203 0.14 5.24 -5.79
CA SER A 203 -1.20 5.29 -5.20
C SER A 203 -1.50 4.06 -4.34
N LEU A 204 -1.11 2.86 -4.79
CA LEU A 204 -1.25 1.63 -4.01
C LEU A 204 -0.38 1.64 -2.75
N ILE A 205 0.86 2.13 -2.86
CA ILE A 205 1.76 2.31 -1.71
C ILE A 205 1.14 3.27 -0.68
N LYS A 206 0.62 4.42 -1.12
CA LYS A 206 -0.07 5.38 -0.25
C LYS A 206 -1.34 4.81 0.39
N ALA A 207 -2.03 3.91 -0.31
CA ALA A 207 -3.19 3.19 0.23
C ALA A 207 -2.81 2.11 1.26
N GLY A 208 -1.52 1.92 1.54
CA GLY A 208 -1.03 0.91 2.49
C GLY A 208 -0.98 -0.51 1.93
N MET A 209 -1.02 -0.67 0.59
CA MET A 209 -0.87 -1.98 -0.03
C MET A 209 0.59 -2.42 0.00
N ASN A 210 0.86 -3.49 0.72
CA ASN A 210 2.21 -4.01 0.94
C ASN A 210 2.62 -5.10 -0.05
N ASN A 211 1.65 -5.77 -0.70
CA ASN A 211 1.88 -6.76 -1.75
C ASN A 211 1.32 -6.23 -3.05
N ILE A 212 2.17 -5.97 -4.04
CA ILE A 212 1.78 -5.39 -5.33
C ILE A 212 2.31 -6.28 -6.45
N TRP A 213 1.50 -6.51 -7.46
CA TRP A 213 1.89 -7.35 -8.60
C TRP A 213 1.80 -6.58 -9.91
N MET A 214 2.92 -6.43 -10.61
CA MET A 214 2.99 -5.80 -11.93
C MET A 214 3.07 -6.86 -13.02
N VAL A 215 2.07 -6.89 -13.89
CA VAL A 215 1.96 -7.84 -14.99
C VAL A 215 2.07 -7.10 -16.32
N GLY A 216 2.80 -7.67 -17.29
CA GLY A 216 2.89 -7.07 -18.62
C GLY A 216 4.00 -7.64 -19.47
N PRO A 217 4.09 -7.28 -20.76
CA PRO A 217 5.02 -7.85 -21.70
C PRO A 217 6.48 -7.65 -21.29
N ALA A 218 7.36 -8.51 -21.80
CA ALA A 218 8.80 -8.36 -21.56
C ALA A 218 9.31 -7.02 -22.11
N GLY A 219 10.14 -6.34 -21.30
CA GLY A 219 10.76 -5.07 -21.68
C GLY A 219 9.83 -3.86 -21.70
N CYS A 220 8.66 -3.90 -21.05
CA CYS A 220 7.78 -2.73 -20.86
C CYS A 220 8.17 -1.83 -19.68
N GLY A 221 9.21 -2.18 -18.91
CA GLY A 221 9.75 -1.30 -17.88
C GLY A 221 9.34 -1.62 -16.43
N LYS A 222 8.68 -2.75 -16.14
CA LYS A 222 8.20 -3.14 -14.80
C LYS A 222 9.25 -2.94 -13.69
N SER A 223 10.42 -3.55 -13.83
CA SER A 223 11.51 -3.47 -12.85
C SER A 223 12.10 -2.05 -12.75
N THR A 224 12.05 -1.28 -13.85
CA THR A 224 12.46 0.14 -13.87
C THR A 224 11.49 1.00 -13.10
N ILE A 225 10.19 0.80 -13.26
CA ILE A 225 9.13 1.49 -12.53
C ILE A 225 9.31 1.27 -11.02
N ALA A 226 9.48 0.02 -10.57
CA ALA A 226 9.68 -0.29 -9.16
C ALA A 226 10.94 0.41 -8.58
N ARG A 227 12.05 0.39 -9.34
CA ARG A 227 13.31 1.04 -8.93
C ARG A 227 13.18 2.55 -8.87
N ASN A 228 12.56 3.18 -9.86
CA ASN A 228 12.35 4.62 -9.89
C ASN A 228 11.45 5.07 -8.75
N THR A 229 10.34 4.35 -8.50
CA THR A 229 9.44 4.63 -7.38
C THR A 229 10.17 4.53 -6.03
N ALA A 230 11.01 3.52 -5.83
CA ALA A 230 11.83 3.39 -4.63
C ALA A 230 12.77 4.58 -4.45
N LYS A 231 13.41 5.02 -5.54
CA LYS A 231 14.31 6.19 -5.54
C LYS A 231 13.56 7.51 -5.24
N GLU A 232 12.40 7.71 -5.82
CA GLU A 232 11.58 8.90 -5.60
C GLU A 232 11.04 9.00 -4.18
N LEU A 233 10.70 7.84 -3.57
CA LEU A 233 10.21 7.75 -2.20
C LEU A 233 11.35 7.69 -1.17
N ASP A 234 12.61 7.68 -1.61
CA ASP A 234 13.80 7.51 -0.77
C ASP A 234 13.74 6.25 0.13
N ILE A 235 13.26 5.15 -0.45
CA ILE A 235 13.12 3.86 0.24
C ILE A 235 14.19 2.88 -0.25
N PRO A 236 14.91 2.16 0.64
CA PRO A 236 15.86 1.12 0.26
C PRO A 236 15.24 0.08 -0.67
N TYR A 237 15.96 -0.27 -1.74
CA TYR A 237 15.46 -1.15 -2.80
C TYR A 237 16.31 -2.41 -2.93
N LEU A 238 15.66 -3.56 -2.98
CA LEU A 238 16.27 -4.85 -3.30
C LEU A 238 15.56 -5.45 -4.51
N CYS A 239 16.32 -5.99 -5.45
CA CYS A 239 15.77 -6.76 -6.58
C CYS A 239 16.30 -8.19 -6.52
N ILE A 240 15.39 -9.16 -6.52
CA ILE A 240 15.67 -10.58 -6.62
C ILE A 240 15.11 -11.04 -7.97
N SER A 241 16.00 -11.40 -8.88
CA SER A 241 15.62 -11.94 -10.19
C SER A 241 15.40 -13.44 -10.07
N CYS A 242 14.19 -13.87 -10.36
CA CYS A 242 13.76 -15.25 -10.20
C CYS A 242 13.85 -16.02 -11.53
N GLY A 243 14.09 -17.33 -11.42
CA GLY A 243 14.14 -18.23 -12.55
C GLY A 243 13.98 -19.68 -12.11
N ILE A 244 14.02 -20.62 -13.03
CA ILE A 244 13.88 -22.07 -12.77
C ILE A 244 14.93 -22.58 -11.75
N GLY A 245 16.12 -21.96 -11.70
CA GLY A 245 17.18 -22.33 -10.78
C GLY A 245 17.14 -21.63 -9.43
N THR A 246 16.20 -20.72 -9.20
CA THR A 246 16.09 -20.00 -7.94
C THR A 246 15.69 -20.93 -6.81
N SER A 247 16.52 -21.00 -5.78
CA SER A 247 16.31 -21.88 -4.62
C SER A 247 15.55 -21.17 -3.50
N ALA A 248 14.77 -21.93 -2.73
CA ALA A 248 14.15 -21.44 -1.49
C ALA A 248 15.17 -20.85 -0.50
N THR A 249 16.40 -21.32 -0.53
CA THR A 249 17.49 -20.83 0.33
C THR A 249 17.92 -19.40 0.03
N GLU A 250 17.61 -18.86 -1.13
CA GLU A 250 17.82 -17.42 -1.42
C GLU A 250 16.92 -16.53 -0.55
N PHE A 251 15.80 -17.07 -0.08
CA PHE A 251 14.87 -16.38 0.81
C PHE A 251 15.10 -16.76 2.28
N THR A 252 15.34 -18.04 2.56
CA THR A 252 15.41 -18.58 3.93
C THR A 252 16.85 -18.70 4.47
N GLY A 253 17.87 -18.66 3.61
CA GLY A 253 19.28 -18.81 3.97
C GLY A 253 19.82 -20.21 3.89
N TYR A 254 21.13 -20.33 4.01
CA TYR A 254 21.88 -21.59 3.97
C TYR A 254 22.25 -22.04 5.39
N LYS A 255 22.21 -23.35 5.65
CA LYS A 255 22.61 -23.93 6.94
C LYS A 255 24.13 -24.13 7.07
N TYR A 256 24.81 -24.28 5.93
CA TYR A 256 26.26 -24.59 5.86
C TYR A 256 26.91 -23.72 4.77
N PRO A 257 28.19 -23.34 4.92
CA PRO A 257 29.05 -23.58 6.10
C PRO A 257 28.72 -22.72 7.31
N THR A 258 28.09 -21.57 7.10
CA THR A 258 27.68 -20.60 8.15
C THR A 258 26.19 -20.26 7.98
N ARG A 259 25.53 -19.98 9.11
CA ARG A 259 24.15 -19.47 9.10
C ARG A 259 24.22 -17.96 8.99
N GLU A 260 23.79 -17.44 7.87
CA GLU A 260 23.75 -16.01 7.61
C GLU A 260 22.35 -15.58 7.20
N ALA A 261 21.97 -14.36 7.58
CA ALA A 261 20.74 -13.75 7.11
C ALA A 261 20.85 -13.45 5.61
N THR A 262 19.79 -13.74 4.86
CA THR A 262 19.72 -13.39 3.46
C THR A 262 19.43 -11.89 3.29
N LYS A 263 19.79 -11.33 2.15
CA LYS A 263 19.39 -9.97 1.80
C LYS A 263 17.87 -9.81 1.82
N PHE A 264 17.12 -10.84 1.43
CA PHE A 264 15.67 -10.84 1.54
C PHE A 264 15.23 -10.63 2.99
N ALA A 265 15.73 -11.44 3.93
CA ALA A 265 15.38 -11.35 5.35
C ALA A 265 15.76 -9.99 5.95
N GLU A 266 16.94 -9.44 5.61
CA GLU A 266 17.37 -8.12 6.07
C GLU A 266 16.45 -6.99 5.60
N PHE A 267 16.02 -7.04 4.32
CA PHE A 267 15.13 -6.02 3.76
C PHE A 267 13.70 -6.20 4.23
N TYR A 268 13.28 -7.45 4.47
CA TYR A 268 11.96 -7.78 4.98
C TYR A 268 11.71 -7.22 6.39
N ALA A 269 12.76 -7.19 7.23
CA ALA A 269 12.72 -6.69 8.59
C ALA A 269 12.82 -5.15 8.71
N LYS A 270 12.94 -4.41 7.62
CA LYS A 270 13.06 -2.95 7.64
C LYS A 270 12.16 -2.29 6.59
N LYS A 271 11.92 -0.97 6.72
CA LYS A 271 11.30 -0.17 5.69
C LYS A 271 12.05 -0.34 4.37
N SER A 272 11.42 -0.91 3.36
CA SER A 272 12.08 -1.25 2.10
C SER A 272 11.09 -1.56 0.99
N ILE A 273 11.57 -1.55 -0.24
CA ILE A 273 10.90 -2.11 -1.42
C ILE A 273 11.70 -3.32 -1.88
N ILE A 274 11.08 -4.49 -1.87
CA ILE A 274 11.65 -5.74 -2.39
C ILE A 274 10.94 -6.06 -3.71
N LEU A 275 11.70 -6.10 -4.80
CA LEU A 275 11.21 -6.56 -6.10
C LEU A 275 11.53 -8.03 -6.29
N ILE A 276 10.52 -8.86 -6.48
CA ILE A 276 10.61 -10.25 -6.92
C ILE A 276 10.34 -10.24 -8.44
N ASP A 277 11.43 -10.18 -9.21
CA ASP A 277 11.35 -10.07 -10.67
C ASP A 277 11.16 -11.45 -11.29
N GLU A 278 10.22 -11.56 -12.24
CA GLU A 278 9.84 -12.81 -12.93
C GLU A 278 9.31 -13.90 -12.00
N MET A 279 8.45 -13.54 -11.01
CA MET A 279 7.90 -14.45 -10.01
C MET A 279 7.27 -15.72 -10.62
N THR A 280 6.66 -15.64 -11.79
CA THR A 280 6.05 -16.80 -12.49
C THR A 280 7.05 -17.81 -13.04
N ALA A 281 8.35 -17.49 -13.05
CA ALA A 281 9.41 -18.43 -13.41
C ALA A 281 9.90 -19.28 -12.22
N LEU A 282 9.44 -18.99 -10.98
CA LEU A 282 9.78 -19.76 -9.79
C LEU A 282 9.17 -21.16 -9.83
N ASP A 283 9.91 -22.10 -9.23
CA ASP A 283 9.35 -23.41 -8.91
C ASP A 283 8.22 -23.26 -7.89
N PRO A 284 7.11 -24.04 -8.00
CA PRO A 284 6.00 -23.96 -7.05
C PRO A 284 6.41 -24.16 -5.58
N SER A 285 7.42 -24.96 -5.31
CA SER A 285 7.93 -25.16 -3.94
C SER A 285 8.58 -23.90 -3.36
N VAL A 286 9.26 -23.12 -4.18
CA VAL A 286 9.83 -21.83 -3.79
C VAL A 286 8.74 -20.78 -3.63
N ALA A 287 7.73 -20.79 -4.51
CA ALA A 287 6.59 -19.90 -4.41
C ALA A 287 5.84 -20.06 -3.07
N GLN A 288 5.76 -21.27 -2.51
CA GLN A 288 5.15 -21.51 -1.19
C GLN A 288 5.90 -20.81 -0.05
N VAL A 289 7.23 -20.74 -0.10
CA VAL A 289 8.03 -20.00 0.89
C VAL A 289 7.71 -18.51 0.85
N ILE A 290 7.61 -17.95 -0.36
CA ILE A 290 7.21 -16.54 -0.55
C ILE A 290 5.77 -16.30 -0.09
N ASN A 291 4.87 -17.26 -0.32
CA ASN A 291 3.48 -17.17 0.13
C ASN A 291 3.36 -17.01 1.65
N ALA A 292 4.19 -17.70 2.44
CA ALA A 292 4.23 -17.52 3.89
C ALA A 292 4.63 -16.09 4.26
N ALA A 293 5.69 -15.56 3.62
CA ALA A 293 6.13 -14.18 3.83
C ALA A 293 5.08 -13.13 3.42
N LEU A 294 4.31 -13.39 2.36
CA LEU A 294 3.25 -12.48 1.89
C LEU A 294 2.01 -12.48 2.80
N ALA A 295 1.67 -13.66 3.37
CA ALA A 295 0.41 -13.85 4.09
C ALA A 295 0.52 -13.54 5.58
N ASN A 296 1.58 -14.08 6.22
CA ASN A 296 1.66 -14.15 7.69
C ASN A 296 2.44 -12.98 8.29
N GLY A 297 3.11 -12.20 7.46
CA GLY A 297 3.99 -11.13 7.95
C GLY A 297 5.25 -11.64 8.64
N GLU A 298 5.61 -12.91 8.42
CA GLU A 298 6.80 -13.55 8.99
C GLU A 298 7.38 -14.57 8.01
N ILE A 299 8.67 -14.85 8.15
CA ILE A 299 9.36 -15.89 7.39
C ILE A 299 10.33 -16.64 8.31
N GLU A 300 10.29 -17.96 8.23
CA GLU A 300 11.28 -18.82 8.87
C GLU A 300 12.57 -18.85 8.06
N THR A 301 13.65 -18.45 8.70
CA THR A 301 15.00 -18.45 8.12
C THR A 301 15.93 -19.39 8.87
N THR A 302 17.11 -19.62 8.32
CA THR A 302 18.14 -20.43 9.01
C THR A 302 18.70 -19.75 10.26
N THR A 303 18.46 -18.45 10.43
CA THR A 303 18.85 -17.66 11.61
C THR A 303 17.71 -17.45 12.60
N GLY A 304 16.50 -17.89 12.29
CA GLY A 304 15.29 -17.74 13.11
C GLY A 304 14.16 -17.10 12.34
N THR A 305 13.04 -16.90 13.02
CA THR A 305 11.86 -16.21 12.47
C THR A 305 12.14 -14.72 12.30
N VAL A 306 11.85 -14.18 11.12
CA VAL A 306 11.99 -12.75 10.79
C VAL A 306 10.61 -12.18 10.55
N LEU A 307 10.24 -11.15 11.32
CA LEU A 307 8.97 -10.42 11.17
C LEU A 307 9.08 -9.36 10.08
N ARG A 308 8.00 -9.19 9.33
CA ARG A 308 7.87 -8.16 8.31
C ARG A 308 7.75 -6.77 8.93
N HIS A 309 8.58 -5.85 8.47
CA HIS A 309 8.36 -4.46 8.83
C HIS A 309 7.04 -3.93 8.23
N PRO A 310 6.22 -3.14 8.95
CA PRO A 310 4.94 -2.62 8.44
C PRO A 310 5.05 -1.84 7.12
N GLU A 311 6.17 -1.14 6.91
CA GLU A 311 6.47 -0.41 5.68
C GLU A 311 7.39 -1.18 4.71
N CYS A 312 7.47 -2.50 4.82
CA CYS A 312 8.13 -3.34 3.83
C CYS A 312 7.13 -3.66 2.72
N ILE A 313 7.44 -3.23 1.50
CA ILE A 313 6.61 -3.41 0.32
C ILE A 313 7.24 -4.49 -0.55
N ILE A 314 6.47 -5.53 -0.90
CA ILE A 314 6.88 -6.56 -1.83
C ILE A 314 6.18 -6.32 -3.16
N ILE A 315 6.98 -6.12 -4.20
CA ILE A 315 6.50 -5.97 -5.57
C ILE A 315 6.89 -7.22 -6.34
N ALA A 316 5.93 -7.95 -6.88
CA ALA A 316 6.16 -9.03 -7.80
C ALA A 316 6.04 -8.55 -9.25
N THR A 317 6.83 -9.12 -10.17
CA THR A 317 6.62 -8.91 -11.60
C THR A 317 6.47 -10.24 -12.32
N SER A 318 5.71 -10.20 -13.42
CA SER A 318 5.56 -11.33 -14.31
C SER A 318 5.23 -10.88 -15.74
N ASN A 319 5.34 -11.81 -16.66
CA ASN A 319 4.95 -11.58 -18.06
C ASN A 319 3.53 -12.12 -18.35
N THR A 320 2.98 -12.93 -17.45
CA THR A 320 1.62 -13.51 -17.52
C THR A 320 0.91 -13.32 -16.20
N PHE A 321 -0.41 -13.49 -16.19
CA PHE A 321 -1.24 -13.43 -14.98
C PHE A 321 -1.19 -14.71 -14.12
N GLY A 322 -0.11 -15.49 -14.23
CA GLY A 322 0.04 -16.72 -13.44
C GLY A 322 -0.78 -17.91 -13.94
N ASN A 323 -1.35 -17.83 -15.15
CA ASN A 323 -2.13 -18.91 -15.77
C ASN A 323 -1.24 -20.02 -16.37
N GLY A 324 0.08 -19.97 -16.14
CA GLY A 324 1.04 -20.89 -16.71
C GLY A 324 1.72 -20.36 -17.97
N ALA A 325 2.39 -21.27 -18.67
CA ALA A 325 3.07 -20.97 -19.93
C ALA A 325 2.08 -20.57 -21.03
N ASP A 326 2.46 -19.57 -21.78
CA ASP A 326 1.77 -19.19 -23.01
C ASP A 326 2.67 -19.35 -24.24
N ARG A 327 2.17 -18.97 -25.39
CA ARG A 327 2.91 -19.12 -26.65
C ARG A 327 4.21 -18.32 -26.69
N GLN A 328 4.26 -17.18 -26.03
CA GLN A 328 5.44 -16.29 -26.01
C GLN A 328 6.32 -16.56 -24.80
N TYR A 329 5.73 -16.94 -23.67
CA TYR A 329 6.38 -17.08 -22.38
C TYR A 329 6.26 -18.51 -21.86
N VAL A 330 7.06 -19.41 -22.43
CA VAL A 330 6.99 -20.86 -22.13
C VAL A 330 7.62 -21.27 -20.81
N ALA A 331 8.43 -20.40 -20.21
CA ALA A 331 9.11 -20.68 -18.93
C ALA A 331 8.29 -20.23 -17.70
N ASN A 332 7.04 -19.78 -17.91
CA ASN A 332 6.17 -19.37 -16.82
C ASN A 332 5.41 -20.56 -16.24
N ASN A 333 5.49 -20.74 -14.94
CA ASN A 333 4.71 -21.71 -14.21
C ASN A 333 3.30 -21.16 -13.90
N GLN A 334 2.35 -22.07 -13.71
CA GLN A 334 1.05 -21.74 -13.18
C GLN A 334 1.20 -21.42 -11.68
N LEU A 335 0.66 -20.28 -11.27
CA LEU A 335 0.59 -19.91 -9.86
C LEU A 335 -0.68 -20.48 -9.23
N ASP A 336 -0.57 -20.87 -7.97
CA ASP A 336 -1.71 -21.27 -7.17
C ASP A 336 -2.64 -20.08 -6.91
N ALA A 337 -3.95 -20.35 -6.87
CA ALA A 337 -4.97 -19.33 -6.58
C ALA A 337 -4.71 -18.59 -5.26
N SER A 338 -4.21 -19.32 -4.27
CA SER A 338 -3.81 -18.73 -2.98
C SER A 338 -2.67 -17.71 -3.12
N THR A 339 -1.72 -17.91 -4.03
CA THR A 339 -0.64 -16.97 -4.33
C THR A 339 -1.19 -15.71 -5.00
N ILE A 340 -2.07 -15.89 -5.98
CA ILE A 340 -2.71 -14.78 -6.70
C ILE A 340 -3.54 -13.92 -5.74
N ASP A 341 -4.27 -14.54 -4.83
CA ASP A 341 -5.12 -13.87 -3.85
C ASP A 341 -4.35 -12.89 -2.95
N ARG A 342 -3.07 -13.15 -2.66
CA ARG A 342 -2.23 -12.25 -1.85
C ARG A 342 -1.94 -10.90 -2.51
N PHE A 343 -2.23 -10.77 -3.77
CA PHE A 343 -2.09 -9.54 -4.55
C PHE A 343 -3.45 -8.95 -4.94
N THR A 344 -4.55 -9.50 -4.43
CA THR A 344 -5.91 -9.02 -4.76
C THR A 344 -6.05 -7.54 -4.44
N GLY A 345 -6.57 -6.78 -5.40
CA GLY A 345 -6.72 -5.32 -5.30
C GLY A 345 -5.45 -4.50 -5.58
N ALA A 346 -4.29 -5.15 -5.76
CA ALA A 346 -3.02 -4.47 -6.01
C ALA A 346 -2.29 -5.02 -7.24
N ILE A 347 -3.04 -5.35 -8.29
CA ILE A 347 -2.48 -5.80 -9.58
C ILE A 347 -2.42 -4.61 -10.53
N ILE A 348 -1.25 -4.35 -11.10
CA ILE A 348 -1.01 -3.29 -12.09
C ILE A 348 -0.64 -3.94 -13.42
N GLU A 349 -1.47 -3.70 -14.43
CA GLU A 349 -1.09 -4.03 -15.80
C GLU A 349 -0.17 -2.94 -16.36
N VAL A 350 1.00 -3.36 -16.83
CA VAL A 350 2.04 -2.49 -17.40
C VAL A 350 2.21 -2.79 -18.87
N ASN A 351 1.82 -1.86 -19.72
CA ASN A 351 2.00 -1.93 -21.15
C ASN A 351 3.18 -1.08 -21.61
N TYR A 352 3.50 -1.13 -22.91
CA TYR A 352 4.51 -0.25 -23.48
C TYR A 352 4.04 1.21 -23.40
N SER A 353 4.85 2.08 -22.81
CA SER A 353 4.52 3.50 -22.65
C SER A 353 4.75 4.26 -23.94
N VAL A 354 3.67 4.67 -24.61
CA VAL A 354 3.75 5.53 -25.82
C VAL A 354 4.48 6.83 -25.51
N LYS A 355 4.24 7.43 -24.34
CA LYS A 355 4.89 8.66 -23.87
C LYS A 355 6.41 8.50 -23.74
N TYR A 356 6.85 7.37 -23.19
CA TYR A 356 8.27 7.08 -23.07
C TYR A 356 8.90 6.77 -24.42
N GLU A 357 8.21 5.97 -25.24
CA GLU A 357 8.72 5.55 -26.56
C GLU A 357 8.76 6.70 -27.58
N SER A 358 7.88 7.70 -27.47
CA SER A 358 7.91 8.90 -28.33
C SER A 358 9.15 9.79 -28.15
N GLN A 359 9.97 9.54 -27.14
CA GLN A 359 11.23 10.27 -26.92
C GLN A 359 12.37 9.79 -27.83
N PHE A 360 12.20 8.63 -28.47
CA PHE A 360 13.17 8.03 -29.37
C PHE A 360 12.95 8.48 -30.81
N ASP A 361 13.90 8.12 -31.69
CA ASP A 361 13.81 8.40 -33.11
C ASP A 361 12.49 7.87 -33.71
N GLN A 362 11.76 8.74 -34.39
CA GLN A 362 10.41 8.43 -34.88
C GLN A 362 10.39 7.26 -35.89
N GLU A 363 11.41 7.17 -36.77
CA GLU A 363 11.51 6.05 -37.73
C GLU A 363 11.67 4.71 -37.01
N VAL A 364 12.46 4.71 -35.93
CA VAL A 364 12.66 3.51 -35.11
C VAL A 364 11.36 3.12 -34.39
N VAL A 365 10.69 4.09 -33.78
CA VAL A 365 9.42 3.87 -33.07
C VAL A 365 8.36 3.30 -34.05
N ASP A 366 8.19 3.92 -35.18
CA ASP A 366 7.24 3.50 -36.22
C ASP A 366 7.51 2.09 -36.69
N TYR A 367 8.78 1.74 -36.95
CA TYR A 367 9.16 0.41 -37.33
C TYR A 367 8.85 -0.65 -36.28
N ILE A 368 9.13 -0.35 -35.01
CA ILE A 368 8.82 -1.28 -33.90
C ILE A 368 7.31 -1.44 -33.72
N TYR A 369 6.53 -0.39 -33.92
CA TYR A 369 5.05 -0.47 -33.86
C TYR A 369 4.52 -1.34 -35.03
N LEU A 370 5.10 -1.23 -36.22
CA LEU A 370 4.76 -2.11 -37.31
C LEU A 370 5.12 -3.58 -37.02
N LEU A 371 6.28 -3.83 -36.39
CA LEU A 371 6.65 -5.17 -35.92
C LEU A 371 5.67 -5.71 -34.90
N ARG A 372 5.28 -4.91 -33.87
CA ARG A 372 4.28 -5.32 -32.86
C ARG A 372 2.96 -5.72 -33.48
N ASN A 373 2.49 -4.92 -34.43
CA ASN A 373 1.25 -5.21 -35.13
C ASN A 373 1.37 -6.45 -36.03
N CYS A 374 2.48 -6.61 -36.75
CA CYS A 374 2.79 -7.80 -37.55
C CYS A 374 2.81 -9.07 -36.67
N ILE A 375 3.47 -9.02 -35.50
CA ILE A 375 3.53 -10.13 -34.55
C ILE A 375 2.12 -10.49 -34.07
N LYS A 376 1.31 -9.50 -33.73
CA LYS A 376 -0.07 -9.70 -33.21
C LYS A 376 -0.95 -10.34 -34.30
N ILE A 377 -1.00 -9.77 -35.49
CA ILE A 377 -1.86 -10.23 -36.58
C ILE A 377 -1.48 -11.63 -37.05
N ASN A 378 -0.20 -11.92 -37.19
CA ASN A 378 0.29 -13.21 -37.66
C ASN A 378 0.55 -14.19 -36.50
N SER A 379 0.22 -13.83 -35.29
CA SER A 379 0.44 -14.64 -34.11
C SER A 379 1.87 -15.20 -34.02
N LEU A 380 2.88 -14.38 -34.28
CA LEU A 380 4.27 -14.82 -34.24
C LEU A 380 4.73 -14.99 -32.78
N ARG A 381 5.61 -15.96 -32.52
CA ARG A 381 6.20 -16.20 -31.23
C ARG A 381 7.42 -15.29 -31.02
N ARG A 382 7.22 -13.98 -31.14
CA ARG A 382 8.27 -12.96 -31.09
C ARG A 382 7.77 -11.78 -30.21
N ILE A 383 8.73 -10.99 -29.78
CA ILE A 383 8.44 -9.81 -28.94
C ILE A 383 9.21 -8.63 -29.54
N ALA A 384 8.52 -7.52 -29.75
CA ALA A 384 9.12 -6.26 -30.13
C ALA A 384 9.00 -5.28 -28.96
N SER A 385 9.98 -5.31 -28.05
CA SER A 385 9.97 -4.56 -26.78
C SER A 385 10.57 -3.17 -26.94
N THR A 386 10.38 -2.32 -25.91
CA THR A 386 11.07 -1.02 -25.80
C THR A 386 12.60 -1.16 -25.82
N ARG A 387 13.15 -2.31 -25.36
CA ARG A 387 14.58 -2.61 -25.50
C ARG A 387 15.03 -2.67 -26.96
N MET A 388 14.15 -3.14 -27.86
CA MET A 388 14.44 -3.12 -29.31
C MET A 388 14.52 -1.69 -29.85
N ILE A 389 13.65 -0.77 -29.38
CA ILE A 389 13.73 0.65 -29.73
C ILE A 389 15.08 1.22 -29.30
N GLN A 390 15.47 0.98 -28.05
CA GLN A 390 16.76 1.46 -27.51
C GLN A 390 17.97 0.89 -28.27
N ALA A 391 17.91 -0.38 -28.66
CA ALA A 391 18.97 -1.03 -29.47
C ALA A 391 19.04 -0.43 -30.87
N ALA A 392 17.89 -0.29 -31.53
CA ALA A 392 17.79 0.29 -32.87
C ALA A 392 18.31 1.73 -32.92
N GLU A 393 17.93 2.55 -31.92
CA GLU A 393 18.43 3.93 -31.85
C GLU A 393 19.95 3.99 -31.69
N LYS A 394 20.53 3.11 -30.88
CA LYS A 394 21.99 3.01 -30.75
C LYS A 394 22.66 2.61 -32.05
N MET A 395 22.14 1.61 -32.76
CA MET A 395 22.63 1.18 -34.05
C MET A 395 22.53 2.31 -35.08
N LYS A 396 21.41 3.00 -35.15
CA LYS A 396 21.21 4.14 -36.06
C LYS A 396 22.16 5.31 -35.77
N LYS A 397 22.42 5.61 -34.47
CA LYS A 397 23.35 6.67 -34.02
C LYS A 397 24.80 6.41 -34.47
N VAL A 398 25.22 5.15 -34.63
CA VAL A 398 26.56 4.80 -35.14
C VAL A 398 26.57 4.62 -36.65
N GLY A 399 25.46 4.93 -37.35
CA GLY A 399 25.39 4.92 -38.81
C GLY A 399 25.13 3.57 -39.44
N MET A 400 24.63 2.59 -38.68
CA MET A 400 24.23 1.27 -39.25
C MET A 400 22.98 1.42 -40.11
N SER A 401 23.14 1.19 -41.44
CA SER A 401 22.03 1.27 -42.41
C SER A 401 21.10 0.05 -42.36
N ASP A 402 21.61 -1.09 -41.93
CA ASP A 402 20.95 -2.39 -41.88
C ASP A 402 20.35 -2.71 -40.46
N TRP A 403 20.18 -1.70 -39.64
CA TRP A 403 19.68 -1.87 -38.27
C TRP A 403 18.31 -2.61 -38.20
N LYS A 404 17.46 -2.45 -39.22
CA LYS A 404 16.16 -3.15 -39.31
C LYS A 404 16.34 -4.67 -39.44
N ASP A 405 17.26 -5.12 -40.30
CA ASP A 405 17.56 -6.53 -40.48
C ASP A 405 18.28 -7.12 -39.24
N MET A 406 19.14 -6.33 -38.59
CA MET A 406 19.82 -6.75 -37.38
C MET A 406 18.87 -7.01 -36.23
N LEU A 407 17.77 -6.25 -36.07
CA LEU A 407 16.78 -6.47 -35.02
C LEU A 407 16.04 -7.81 -35.15
N ILE A 408 15.89 -8.33 -36.34
CA ILE A 408 15.19 -9.58 -36.62
C ILE A 408 16.13 -10.69 -37.10
N ILE A 409 17.45 -10.54 -36.93
CA ILE A 409 18.45 -11.47 -37.44
C ILE A 409 18.24 -12.91 -36.99
N ASN A 410 17.79 -13.09 -35.74
CA ASN A 410 17.52 -14.40 -35.14
C ASN A 410 16.12 -14.97 -35.45
N TRP A 411 15.33 -14.30 -36.29
CA TRP A 411 14.04 -14.81 -36.73
C TRP A 411 14.22 -15.80 -37.91
N SER A 412 13.29 -16.75 -38.01
CA SER A 412 13.31 -17.66 -39.12
C SER A 412 13.06 -16.93 -40.46
N ASP A 413 13.51 -17.50 -41.58
CA ASP A 413 13.30 -16.91 -42.89
C ASP A 413 11.81 -16.75 -43.22
N THR A 414 10.98 -17.68 -42.76
CA THR A 414 9.52 -17.58 -42.89
C THR A 414 8.98 -16.33 -42.14
N GLU A 415 9.40 -16.11 -40.88
CA GLU A 415 8.99 -14.94 -40.11
C GLU A 415 9.49 -13.64 -40.71
N LYS A 416 10.76 -13.61 -41.19
CA LYS A 416 11.32 -12.45 -41.92
C LYS A 416 10.53 -12.13 -43.17
N ASN A 417 10.12 -13.15 -43.95
CA ASN A 417 9.29 -12.95 -45.13
C ASN A 417 7.89 -12.43 -44.79
N ILE A 418 7.27 -12.91 -43.71
CA ILE A 418 6.00 -12.37 -43.19
C ILE A 418 6.14 -10.89 -42.86
N VAL A 419 7.21 -10.50 -42.16
CA VAL A 419 7.48 -9.09 -41.82
C VAL A 419 7.66 -8.25 -43.09
N LYS A 420 8.48 -8.70 -44.06
CA LYS A 420 8.68 -7.98 -45.31
C LYS A 420 7.38 -7.77 -46.08
N GLN A 421 6.59 -8.83 -46.24
CA GLN A 421 5.28 -8.74 -46.91
C GLN A 421 4.31 -7.82 -46.17
N TYR A 422 4.31 -7.86 -44.82
CA TYR A 422 3.46 -7.00 -44.03
C TYR A 422 3.83 -5.54 -44.19
N ILE A 423 5.11 -5.19 -44.09
CA ILE A 423 5.62 -3.83 -44.29
C ILE A 423 5.29 -3.33 -45.68
N GLN A 424 5.56 -4.14 -46.74
CA GLN A 424 5.22 -3.79 -48.09
C GLN A 424 3.74 -3.49 -48.30
N LYS A 425 2.85 -4.32 -47.75
CA LYS A 425 1.38 -4.07 -47.78
C LYS A 425 0.99 -2.77 -47.08
N VAL A 426 1.64 -2.46 -45.98
CA VAL A 426 1.35 -1.19 -45.23
C VAL A 426 1.86 0.01 -46.06
N GLU A 427 3.02 -0.12 -46.74
CA GLU A 427 3.57 0.92 -47.61
C GLU A 427 2.70 1.12 -48.88
N GLU A 428 2.21 0.07 -49.50
CA GLU A 428 1.27 0.13 -50.61
C GLU A 428 -0.09 0.76 -50.22
N ASN A 429 -0.56 0.48 -49.02
CA ASN A 429 -1.79 1.11 -48.49
C ASN A 429 -1.56 2.56 -48.05
N LYS A 430 -0.33 2.96 -47.67
CA LYS A 430 0.05 4.34 -47.39
C LYS A 430 -0.08 5.27 -48.58
N THR A 431 0.17 4.75 -49.79
CA THR A 431 -0.08 5.51 -51.03
C THR A 431 -1.56 5.81 -51.26
N ARG A 432 -2.48 5.19 -50.51
CA ARG A 432 -3.93 5.41 -50.60
C ARG A 432 -4.54 6.19 -49.43
N GLN A 433 -3.85 6.29 -48.32
CA GLN A 433 -4.33 7.08 -47.14
C GLN A 433 -3.14 7.76 -46.45
N SER A 434 -3.29 9.01 -46.04
CA SER A 434 -2.23 9.79 -45.39
C SER A 434 -1.61 9.03 -44.19
N VAL A 435 -0.28 9.12 -44.09
CA VAL A 435 0.57 8.42 -43.09
C VAL A 435 0.07 8.58 -41.65
N ASP A 436 -0.48 9.74 -41.34
CA ASP A 436 -0.93 10.09 -39.99
C ASP A 436 -2.14 9.28 -39.50
N SER A 437 -3.06 8.92 -40.42
CA SER A 437 -4.26 8.16 -40.02
C SER A 437 -3.96 6.68 -39.76
N ALA A 438 -2.96 6.10 -40.38
CA ALA A 438 -2.57 4.71 -40.13
C ALA A 438 -1.79 4.53 -38.83
N ILE A 439 -0.94 5.50 -38.47
CA ILE A 439 -0.20 5.52 -37.20
C ILE A 439 -1.16 5.82 -36.05
N GLU A 440 -2.11 6.73 -36.25
CA GLU A 440 -3.15 7.03 -35.27
C GLU A 440 -4.09 5.84 -35.05
N PHE A 441 -4.42 5.11 -36.11
CA PHE A 441 -5.16 3.84 -36.00
C PHE A 441 -4.38 2.76 -35.23
N ILE A 442 -3.08 2.65 -35.47
CA ILE A 442 -2.20 1.70 -34.76
C ILE A 442 -2.03 2.15 -33.29
N ARG A 443 -1.82 3.43 -33.02
CA ARG A 443 -1.76 3.98 -31.65
C ARG A 443 -3.08 3.73 -30.89
N ASN A 444 -4.21 3.99 -31.54
CA ASN A 444 -5.54 3.79 -30.95
C ASN A 444 -5.90 2.30 -30.77
N SER A 445 -5.44 1.41 -31.64
CA SER A 445 -5.68 -0.03 -31.49
C SER A 445 -4.89 -0.65 -30.32
N PHE A 446 -3.75 -0.06 -29.95
CA PHE A 446 -3.00 -0.47 -28.76
C PHE A 446 -3.53 0.18 -27.46
N SER A 447 -4.12 1.39 -27.54
CA SER A 447 -4.76 2.04 -26.37
C SER A 447 -6.15 1.48 -26.07
N ASN A 448 -6.87 0.95 -27.05
CA ASN A 448 -8.21 0.38 -26.85
C ASN A 448 -8.23 -1.12 -26.53
N SER A 449 -7.11 -1.83 -26.57
CA SER A 449 -7.06 -3.24 -26.17
C SER A 449 -7.09 -3.45 -24.65
N THR A 450 -7.19 -2.38 -23.85
CA THR A 450 -7.37 -2.44 -22.39
C THR A 450 -8.84 -2.58 -21.96
N SER A 451 -9.82 -2.53 -22.87
CA SER A 451 -11.23 -2.47 -22.43
C SER A 451 -12.09 -3.69 -22.76
N THR A 452 -11.55 -4.77 -23.33
CA THR A 452 -12.37 -5.97 -23.59
C THR A 452 -11.61 -7.27 -23.42
N MET A 453 -11.27 -7.60 -22.15
CA MET A 453 -11.27 -8.99 -21.72
C MET A 453 -12.47 -9.19 -20.81
N GLU A 454 -13.67 -9.31 -21.41
CA GLU A 454 -14.78 -9.96 -20.74
C GLU A 454 -14.33 -11.38 -20.36
N LEU A 455 -14.35 -11.63 -19.07
CA LEU A 455 -14.33 -12.95 -18.49
C LEU A 455 -15.44 -13.79 -19.17
N LYS A 456 -15.13 -14.53 -20.21
CA LYS A 456 -15.94 -15.69 -20.57
C LYS A 456 -15.71 -16.71 -19.48
N THR A 457 -16.58 -16.67 -18.48
CA THR A 457 -16.86 -17.79 -17.60
C THR A 457 -17.27 -18.94 -18.49
N ALA A 458 -16.41 -19.95 -18.60
CA ALA A 458 -16.80 -21.26 -19.10
C ALA A 458 -17.74 -21.87 -18.06
N ALA A 459 -18.99 -22.11 -18.48
CA ALA A 459 -19.91 -22.99 -17.80
C ALA A 459 -19.41 -24.45 -17.92
#